data_35d2b71eef043efe766a8b178b755825
#
_entry.id   35d2b71eef043efe766a8b178b755825
#
_cell.length_a   1.000
_cell.length_b   1.000
_cell.length_c   1.000
_cell.angle_alpha   90.00
_cell.angle_beta   90.00
_cell.angle_gamma   90.00
#
_symmetry.space_group_name_H-M   'P 1'
#
loop_
_entity.id
_entity.type
_entity.pdbx_description
1 polymer ?
#
loop_
_entity_poly.entity_id
_entity_poly.type
_entity_poly.pdbx_seq_one_letter_code
_entity_poly.pdbx_strand_id
1 'polypeptide(L)'
;MRSIRTSRFKALYESLPESVQREADEAYRRIAENPDHPGLNFERIKGTKAPLYSARVGRKHRVLAGRDGDTWVWFWIGSHSEYDKLLDRLT
;
A
#
# COMPACT_ATOMS: atom_id res chain seq x y z
N MET A 1 3.46 -10.47 -11.42
CA MET A 1 3.75 -9.11 -10.94
C MET A 1 5.08 -9.08 -10.22
N ARG A 2 5.94 -8.13 -10.55
CA ARG A 2 7.22 -7.96 -9.85
C ARG A 2 7.02 -6.95 -8.74
N SER A 3 7.53 -7.26 -7.55
CA SER A 3 7.37 -6.41 -6.37
C SER A 3 8.64 -6.35 -5.56
N ILE A 4 8.94 -5.16 -5.05
CA ILE A 4 9.97 -4.98 -4.03
C ILE A 4 9.40 -4.16 -2.89
N ARG A 5 9.96 -4.35 -1.70
CA ARG A 5 9.59 -3.60 -0.51
C ARG A 5 10.81 -2.80 -0.06
N THR A 6 10.60 -1.52 0.18
CA THR A 6 11.68 -0.67 0.69
C THR A 6 12.01 -1.01 2.14
N SER A 7 13.19 -0.60 2.61
CA SER A 7 13.57 -0.77 4.01
C SER A 7 12.57 -0.09 4.93
N ARG A 8 12.08 1.08 4.54
CA ARG A 8 11.06 1.80 5.32
C ARG A 8 9.77 1.01 5.42
N PHE A 9 9.31 0.43 4.32
CA PHE A 9 8.11 -0.42 4.34
C PHE A 9 8.28 -1.57 5.32
N LYS A 10 9.41 -2.27 5.24
CA LYS A 10 9.69 -3.42 6.11
C LYS A 10 9.66 -3.03 7.58
N ALA A 11 10.27 -1.90 7.93
CA ALA A 11 10.27 -1.42 9.31
C ALA A 11 8.86 -1.06 9.79
N LEU A 12 8.07 -0.39 8.95
CA LEU A 12 6.68 -0.06 9.28
C LEU A 12 5.83 -1.31 9.46
N TYR A 13 5.98 -2.28 8.55
CA TYR A 13 5.27 -3.55 8.60
C TYR A 13 5.58 -4.30 9.90
N GLU A 14 6.85 -4.39 10.26
CA GLU A 14 7.28 -5.09 11.47
C GLU A 14 6.75 -4.46 12.75
N SER A 15 6.49 -3.16 12.73
CA SER A 15 5.94 -2.44 13.89
C SER A 15 4.43 -2.63 14.07
N LEU A 16 3.74 -3.22 13.08
CA LEU A 16 2.29 -3.43 13.15
C LEU A 16 1.95 -4.66 13.97
N PRO A 17 0.75 -4.69 14.59
CA PRO A 17 0.27 -5.91 15.22
C PRO A 17 0.21 -7.08 14.23
N GLU A 18 0.42 -8.29 14.74
CA GLU A 18 0.44 -9.49 13.90
C GLU A 18 -0.83 -9.66 13.07
N SER A 19 -1.97 -9.33 13.64
CA SER A 19 -3.25 -9.41 12.92
C SER A 19 -3.28 -8.49 11.71
N VAL A 20 -2.68 -7.30 11.84
CA VAL A 20 -2.61 -6.35 10.73
C VAL A 20 -1.60 -6.81 9.69
N GLN A 21 -0.49 -7.41 10.12
CA GLN A 21 0.47 -8.01 9.19
C GLN A 21 -0.19 -9.09 8.32
N ARG A 22 -1.03 -9.93 8.93
CA ARG A 22 -1.75 -10.96 8.19
C ARG A 22 -2.75 -10.33 7.19
N GLU A 23 -3.42 -9.26 7.58
CA GLU A 23 -4.30 -8.53 6.66
C GLU A 23 -3.53 -7.93 5.50
N ALA A 24 -2.32 -7.42 5.77
CA ALA A 24 -1.44 -6.89 4.72
C ALA A 24 -1.00 -7.98 3.75
N ASP A 25 -0.60 -9.14 4.27
CA ASP A 25 -0.20 -10.28 3.46
C ASP A 25 -1.35 -10.75 2.55
N GLU A 26 -2.55 -10.79 3.10
CA GLU A 26 -3.76 -11.16 2.34
C GLU A 26 -4.06 -10.14 1.25
N ALA A 27 -3.97 -8.85 1.57
CA ALA A 27 -4.19 -7.80 0.58
C ALA A 27 -3.18 -7.90 -0.56
N TYR A 28 -1.91 -8.12 -0.24
CA TYR A 28 -0.88 -8.30 -1.24
C TYR A 28 -1.17 -9.47 -2.17
N ARG A 29 -1.58 -10.60 -1.60
CA ARG A 29 -1.91 -11.79 -2.39
C ARG A 29 -3.06 -11.50 -3.36
N ARG A 30 -4.08 -10.79 -2.90
CA ARG A 30 -5.22 -10.41 -3.75
C ARG A 30 -4.81 -9.46 -4.86
N ILE A 31 -3.94 -8.49 -4.57
CA ILE A 31 -3.42 -7.58 -5.58
C ILE A 31 -2.65 -8.35 -6.64
N ALA A 32 -1.82 -9.31 -6.24
CA ALA A 32 -1.05 -10.12 -7.17
C ALA A 32 -1.95 -10.97 -8.07
N GLU A 33 -3.06 -11.46 -7.54
CA GLU A 33 -4.02 -12.27 -8.31
C GLU A 33 -4.94 -11.43 -9.18
N ASN A 34 -5.47 -10.33 -8.63
CA ASN A 34 -6.42 -9.47 -9.34
C ASN A 34 -6.40 -8.07 -8.73
N PRO A 35 -5.60 -7.15 -9.28
CA PRO A 35 -5.51 -5.77 -8.76
C PRO A 35 -6.82 -5.00 -8.87
N ASP A 36 -7.74 -5.44 -9.72
CA ASP A 36 -9.04 -4.78 -9.90
C ASP A 36 -10.11 -5.27 -8.92
N HIS A 37 -9.74 -6.11 -7.96
CA HIS A 37 -10.70 -6.62 -6.98
C HIS A 37 -11.33 -5.47 -6.19
N PRO A 38 -12.68 -5.34 -6.17
CA PRO A 38 -13.33 -4.15 -5.57
C PRO A 38 -13.01 -3.92 -4.10
N GLY A 39 -12.82 -4.99 -3.33
CA GLY A 39 -12.55 -4.90 -1.90
C GLY A 39 -11.20 -4.30 -1.55
N LEU A 40 -10.28 -4.23 -2.51
CA LEU A 40 -8.94 -3.67 -2.31
C LEU A 40 -8.92 -2.15 -2.41
N ASN A 41 -9.85 -1.56 -3.14
CA ASN A 41 -9.80 -0.14 -3.48
C ASN A 41 -8.40 0.27 -3.97
N PHE A 42 -7.83 -0.56 -4.83
CA PHE A 42 -6.51 -0.30 -5.40
C PHE A 42 -6.63 0.76 -6.47
N GLU A 43 -6.18 1.96 -6.16
CA GLU A 43 -6.39 3.10 -7.03
C GLU A 43 -5.18 4.01 -7.09
N ARG A 44 -5.08 4.72 -8.20
CA ARG A 44 -4.04 5.72 -8.39
C ARG A 44 -4.39 6.98 -7.60
N ILE A 45 -3.40 7.51 -6.89
CA ILE A 45 -3.55 8.76 -6.13
C ILE A 45 -3.40 9.94 -7.09
N LYS A 46 -4.39 10.81 -7.12
CA LYS A 46 -4.36 12.01 -7.94
C LYS A 46 -3.50 13.09 -7.30
N GLY A 47 -2.93 13.97 -8.12
CA GLY A 47 -2.19 15.13 -7.63
C GLY A 47 -0.72 14.86 -7.32
N THR A 48 -0.20 13.68 -7.64
CA THR A 48 1.22 13.37 -7.47
C THR A 48 1.94 13.40 -8.81
N LYS A 49 3.20 13.85 -8.81
CA LYS A 49 4.00 13.90 -10.04
C LYS A 49 4.34 12.50 -10.56
N ALA A 50 4.76 11.62 -9.64
CA ALA A 50 5.02 10.23 -9.98
C ALA A 50 3.76 9.40 -9.77
N PRO A 51 3.55 8.33 -10.55
CA PRO A 51 2.39 7.45 -10.33
C PRO A 51 2.48 6.75 -8.97
N LEU A 52 1.59 7.12 -8.06
CA LEU A 52 1.47 6.48 -6.76
C LEU A 52 0.11 5.81 -6.66
N TYR A 53 0.09 4.67 -5.98
CA TYR A 53 -1.11 3.85 -5.82
C TYR A 53 -1.31 3.51 -4.36
N SER A 54 -2.57 3.36 -3.98
CA SER A 54 -2.93 2.92 -2.64
C SER A 54 -3.86 1.72 -2.70
N ALA A 55 -3.81 0.90 -1.65
CA ALA A 55 -4.72 -0.21 -1.49
C ALA A 55 -5.15 -0.33 -0.04
N ARG A 56 -6.33 -0.90 0.16
CA ARG A 56 -6.88 -1.12 1.49
C ARG A 56 -6.25 -2.36 2.14
N VAL A 57 -5.93 -2.24 3.42
CA VAL A 57 -5.46 -3.36 4.25
C VAL A 57 -6.40 -3.45 5.45
N GLY A 58 -7.28 -4.45 5.42
CA GLY A 58 -8.32 -4.57 6.44
C GLY A 58 -9.22 -3.34 6.44
N ARG A 59 -9.74 -2.98 7.61
CA ARG A 59 -10.65 -1.85 7.75
C ARG A 59 -9.96 -0.54 8.07
N LYS A 60 -8.78 -0.61 8.71
CA LYS A 60 -8.16 0.56 9.34
C LYS A 60 -6.80 0.93 8.78
N HIS A 61 -6.30 0.17 7.84
CA HIS A 61 -4.93 0.38 7.31
C HIS A 61 -4.92 0.52 5.80
N ARG A 62 -3.85 1.14 5.29
CA ARG A 62 -3.63 1.30 3.86
C ARG A 62 -2.15 1.15 3.55
N VAL A 63 -1.86 0.78 2.30
CA VAL A 63 -0.49 0.68 1.77
C VAL A 63 -0.32 1.65 0.62
N LEU A 64 0.92 2.08 0.41
CA LEU A 64 1.29 2.90 -0.73
C LEU A 64 2.37 2.22 -1.56
N ALA A 65 2.23 2.33 -2.87
CA ALA A 65 3.20 1.80 -3.82
C ALA A 65 3.46 2.79 -4.93
N GLY A 66 4.70 2.80 -5.40
CA GLY A 66 5.05 3.42 -6.67
C GLY A 66 5.16 2.35 -7.74
N ARG A 67 5.19 2.75 -8.98
CA ARG A 67 5.38 1.83 -10.09
C ARG A 67 6.57 2.26 -10.93
N ASP A 68 7.48 1.33 -11.16
CA ASP A 68 8.66 1.52 -12.02
C ASP A 68 8.65 0.43 -13.07
N GLY A 69 8.17 0.76 -14.27
CA GLY A 69 7.97 -0.23 -15.32
C GLY A 69 7.00 -1.32 -14.87
N ASP A 70 7.48 -2.57 -14.83
CA ASP A 70 6.68 -3.71 -14.40
C ASP A 70 6.80 -3.99 -12.91
N THR A 71 7.56 -3.17 -12.18
CA THR A 71 7.84 -3.41 -10.78
C THR A 71 7.04 -2.48 -9.89
N TRP A 72 6.34 -3.07 -8.91
CA TRP A 72 5.67 -2.34 -7.86
C TRP A 72 6.64 -2.15 -6.70
N VAL A 73 6.78 -0.92 -6.23
CA VAL A 73 7.68 -0.57 -5.13
C VAL A 73 6.82 -0.16 -3.95
N TRP A 74 6.71 -1.05 -2.96
CA TRP A 74 5.93 -0.80 -1.75
C TRP A 74 6.78 -0.02 -0.77
N PHE A 75 6.36 1.19 -0.42
CA PHE A 75 7.20 2.07 0.38
C PHE A 75 6.56 2.56 1.68
N TRP A 76 5.27 2.30 1.89
CA TRP A 76 4.60 2.76 3.11
C TRP A 76 3.41 1.88 3.44
N ILE A 77 3.20 1.65 4.74
CA ILE A 77 2.01 1.01 5.29
C ILE A 77 1.71 1.63 6.64
N GLY A 78 0.45 1.88 6.95
CA GLY A 78 0.06 2.47 8.23
C GLY A 78 -1.45 2.57 8.36
N SER A 79 -1.90 3.23 9.42
CA SER A 79 -3.31 3.42 9.70
C SER A 79 -3.95 4.37 8.67
N HIS A 80 -5.27 4.30 8.56
CA HIS A 80 -6.02 5.18 7.66
C HIS A 80 -5.81 6.65 8.03
N SER A 81 -5.80 6.98 9.31
CA SER A 81 -5.57 8.37 9.72
C SER A 81 -4.15 8.85 9.43
N GLU A 82 -3.15 7.99 9.58
CA GLU A 82 -1.77 8.30 9.17
C GLU A 82 -1.67 8.48 7.66
N TYR A 83 -2.40 7.64 6.92
CA TYR A 83 -2.48 7.73 5.47
C TYR A 83 -3.04 9.08 5.03
N ASP A 84 -4.12 9.55 5.65
CA ASP A 84 -4.73 10.84 5.32
C ASP A 84 -3.75 12.00 5.53
N LYS A 85 -3.00 11.97 6.62
CA LYS A 85 -1.98 12.99 6.90
C LYS A 85 -0.85 12.96 5.88
N LEU A 86 -0.41 11.75 5.52
CA LEU A 86 0.66 11.60 4.53
C LEU A 86 0.19 12.07 3.16
N LEU A 87 -1.04 11.75 2.78
CA LEU A 87 -1.62 12.15 1.51
C LEU A 87 -1.65 13.67 1.37
N ASP A 88 -2.00 14.39 2.44
CA ASP A 88 -1.99 15.86 2.45
C ASP A 88 -0.61 16.44 2.13
N ARG A 89 0.45 15.75 2.53
CA ARG A 89 1.82 16.17 2.22
C ARG A 89 2.24 15.84 0.79
N LEU A 90 1.70 14.77 0.24
CA LEU A 90 2.06 14.30 -1.11
C LEU A 90 1.29 15.02 -2.20
N THR A 91 0.14 15.54 -1.88
CA THR A 91 -0.72 16.23 -2.82
C THR A 91 -0.90 17.69 -2.46
#